data_d18038292266d27cfbedefef39761dd3
#
_entry.id   d18038292266d27cfbedefef39761dd3
#
_cell.length_a   1.000
_cell.length_b   1.000
_cell.length_c   1.000
_cell.angle_alpha   90.00
_cell.angle_beta   90.00
_cell.angle_gamma   90.00
#
_symmetry.space_group_name_H-M   'P 1'
#
loop_
_entity.id
_entity.type
_entity.pdbx_description
1 polymer ?
#
loop_
_entity_poly.entity_id
_entity_poly.type
_entity_poly.pdbx_seq_one_letter_code
_entity_poly.pdbx_strand_id
1 'polypeptide(L)'
;MRNFKSSLLAGAIIFASASPTLAEEDGMMRARIGLSSNDFTTLWSGGDLKTDYMSLNLGATYITPSAFYFDLGFKQDTSASWNTVELTDDFNDGKDEDYTRDDLTVTIGKVLDNGVQLFAGYQDSSATIALPEISWVQEGSVEEEEMDVSGFFLGVGKSFKVGEGSINLNLAYGIMDGTLVDAVGRSWDSTDGDGYSLGASYTRFLTESFSLNFEVKKQKYSYEYDTGGATILTSGDDEMTMIGANLVYQF
;
A
#
# COMPACT_ATOMS: atom_id res chain seq x y z
N MET A 1 3.99 19.99 24.93
CA MET A 1 3.42 18.66 25.31
C MET A 1 2.92 18.05 24.03
N ARG A 2 3.75 17.20 23.40
CA ARG A 2 3.40 16.48 22.18
C ARG A 2 2.31 15.48 22.52
N ASN A 3 1.11 15.69 22.00
CA ASN A 3 0.07 14.69 21.99
C ASN A 3 0.51 13.60 21.00
N PHE A 4 0.96 12.48 21.52
CA PHE A 4 1.02 11.22 20.78
C PHE A 4 -0.42 10.85 20.39
N LYS A 5 -0.88 11.31 19.24
CA LYS A 5 -1.94 10.61 18.55
C LYS A 5 -1.28 9.35 18.00
N SER A 6 -1.55 8.23 18.65
CA SER A 6 -1.22 6.90 18.17
C SER A 6 -1.99 6.67 16.88
N SER A 7 -1.41 7.03 15.75
CA SER A 7 -1.81 6.51 14.44
C SER A 7 -1.32 5.06 14.36
N LEU A 8 -2.08 4.18 15.02
CA LEU A 8 -2.00 2.76 14.80
C LEU A 8 -3.09 2.48 13.79
N LEU A 9 -2.73 2.37 12.53
CA LEU A 9 -3.40 1.51 11.55
C LEU A 9 -2.93 1.86 10.15
N ALA A 10 -2.33 0.91 9.53
CA ALA A 10 -1.98 1.04 8.14
C ALA A 10 -1.75 -0.32 7.48
N GLY A 11 -2.03 -0.55 6.27
CA GLY A 11 -2.10 -1.87 5.72
C GLY A 11 -1.68 -2.12 4.30
N ALA A 12 -1.59 -3.33 3.90
CA ALA A 12 -1.17 -3.80 2.61
C ALA A 12 -2.29 -4.58 1.93
N ILE A 13 -2.58 -4.36 0.65
CA ILE A 13 -3.30 -5.36 -0.13
C ILE A 13 -2.38 -6.57 -0.22
N ILE A 14 -2.58 -7.53 0.65
CA ILE A 14 -1.78 -8.72 0.70
C ILE A 14 -2.54 -9.82 -0.01
N PHE A 15 -1.87 -10.34 -1.00
CA PHE A 15 -2.33 -11.49 -1.73
C PHE A 15 -2.45 -12.67 -0.77
N ALA A 16 -3.67 -13.04 -0.41
CA ALA A 16 -3.90 -14.36 0.08
C ALA A 16 -3.46 -15.31 -1.04
N SER A 17 -2.22 -15.78 -0.99
CA SER A 17 -1.78 -16.90 -1.80
C SER A 17 -2.45 -18.15 -1.23
N ALA A 18 -3.78 -18.20 -1.35
CA ALA A 18 -4.54 -19.38 -1.03
C ALA A 18 -4.24 -20.40 -2.11
N SER A 19 -3.13 -21.12 -1.96
CA SER A 19 -3.03 -22.42 -2.61
C SER A 19 -4.20 -23.27 -2.08
N PRO A 20 -4.93 -23.99 -2.93
CA PRO A 20 -6.00 -24.87 -2.49
C PRO A 20 -5.39 -26.13 -1.84
N THR A 21 -4.72 -25.98 -0.72
CA THR A 21 -4.56 -27.06 0.24
C THR A 21 -5.89 -27.10 0.99
N LEU A 22 -6.55 -28.24 0.92
CA LEU A 22 -7.81 -28.51 1.61
C LEU A 22 -7.68 -27.97 3.04
N ALA A 23 -8.52 -26.99 3.39
CA ALA A 23 -8.62 -26.50 4.74
C ALA A 23 -8.97 -27.71 5.63
N GLU A 24 -8.26 -27.89 6.73
CA GLU A 24 -8.62 -28.85 7.76
C GLU A 24 -10.04 -28.53 8.28
N GLU A 25 -10.70 -29.48 8.96
CA GLU A 25 -12.08 -29.33 9.44
C GLU A 25 -12.27 -28.05 10.30
N ASP A 26 -11.19 -27.53 10.92
CA ASP A 26 -11.20 -26.37 11.83
C ASP A 26 -10.81 -25.04 11.15
N GLY A 27 -10.47 -25.03 9.86
CA GLY A 27 -9.90 -23.87 9.16
C GLY A 27 -8.39 -23.77 9.33
N MET A 28 -7.79 -22.72 8.75
CA MET A 28 -6.34 -22.52 8.69
C MET A 28 -5.99 -21.09 9.01
N MET A 29 -5.00 -20.88 9.87
CA MET A 29 -4.46 -19.55 10.16
C MET A 29 -3.02 -19.43 9.64
N ARG A 30 -2.70 -18.28 9.06
CA ARG A 30 -1.36 -17.95 8.56
C ARG A 30 -0.93 -16.60 9.13
N ALA A 31 0.34 -16.51 9.52
CA ALA A 31 1.00 -15.25 9.82
C ALA A 31 2.12 -15.03 8.82
N ARG A 32 2.42 -13.78 8.51
CA ARG A 32 3.50 -13.42 7.59
C ARG A 32 4.29 -12.23 8.10
N ILE A 33 5.59 -12.26 7.81
CA ILE A 33 6.52 -11.16 8.01
C ILE A 33 7.43 -11.08 6.79
N GLY A 34 7.72 -9.87 6.33
CA GLY A 34 8.58 -9.69 5.17
C GLY A 34 9.06 -8.27 4.98
N LEU A 35 9.78 -8.09 3.91
CA LEU A 35 10.30 -6.79 3.47
C LEU A 35 9.88 -6.55 2.01
N SER A 36 9.67 -5.28 1.67
CA SER A 36 9.47 -4.86 0.28
C SER A 36 10.25 -3.60 -0.03
N SER A 37 10.71 -3.51 -1.27
CA SER A 37 11.20 -2.29 -1.90
C SER A 37 10.06 -1.69 -2.69
N ASN A 38 9.85 -0.40 -2.55
CA ASN A 38 8.77 0.35 -3.16
C ASN A 38 9.36 1.52 -3.94
N ASP A 39 8.93 1.66 -5.18
CA ASP A 39 9.14 2.82 -6.04
C ASP A 39 7.78 3.54 -6.12
N PHE A 40 7.73 4.74 -5.60
CA PHE A 40 6.54 5.57 -5.52
C PHE A 40 6.74 6.86 -6.29
N THR A 41 5.76 7.21 -7.11
CA THR A 41 5.72 8.47 -7.85
C THR A 41 4.35 9.09 -7.65
N THR A 42 4.30 10.35 -7.24
CA THR A 42 3.08 11.14 -7.26
C THR A 42 3.23 12.26 -8.28
N LEU A 43 2.22 12.41 -9.13
CA LEU A 43 2.16 13.38 -10.23
C LEU A 43 1.20 14.49 -9.82
N TRP A 44 1.70 15.67 -9.60
CA TRP A 44 0.90 16.84 -9.25
C TRP A 44 0.92 17.86 -10.38
N SER A 45 -0.02 18.77 -10.43
CA SER A 45 -0.04 19.85 -11.42
C SER A 45 1.20 20.76 -11.41
N GLY A 46 2.10 20.60 -10.43
CA GLY A 46 3.33 21.37 -10.25
C GLY A 46 4.64 20.59 -10.42
N GLY A 47 4.60 19.28 -10.63
CA GLY A 47 5.79 18.44 -10.79
C GLY A 47 5.59 16.99 -10.33
N ASP A 48 6.60 16.17 -10.55
CA ASP A 48 6.64 14.77 -10.14
C ASP A 48 7.50 14.64 -8.89
N LEU A 49 6.95 13.99 -7.86
CA LEU A 49 7.71 13.58 -6.68
C LEU A 49 7.98 12.08 -6.78
N LYS A 50 9.22 11.68 -6.68
CA LYS A 50 9.64 10.28 -6.71
C LYS A 50 10.39 9.90 -5.45
N THR A 51 10.09 8.74 -4.91
CA THR A 51 10.80 8.19 -3.76
C THR A 51 10.89 6.67 -3.82
N ASP A 52 12.05 6.15 -3.45
CA ASP A 52 12.30 4.73 -3.24
C ASP A 52 12.40 4.47 -1.73
N TYR A 53 11.65 3.51 -1.21
CA TYR A 53 11.70 3.18 0.21
C TYR A 53 11.52 1.69 0.47
N MET A 54 12.05 1.25 1.62
CA MET A 54 11.89 -0.12 2.12
C MET A 54 10.78 -0.16 3.17
N SER A 55 9.96 -1.22 3.14
CA SER A 55 8.91 -1.42 4.14
C SER A 55 9.02 -2.78 4.82
N LEU A 56 8.67 -2.81 6.10
CA LEU A 56 8.34 -4.02 6.84
C LEU A 56 6.88 -4.40 6.57
N ASN A 57 6.64 -5.63 6.17
CA ASN A 57 5.31 -6.18 5.91
C ASN A 57 4.94 -7.16 7.03
N LEU A 58 3.80 -6.96 7.67
CA LEU A 58 3.22 -7.85 8.66
C LEU A 58 1.82 -8.25 8.21
N GLY A 59 1.35 -9.45 8.57
CA GLY A 59 -0.02 -9.79 8.29
C GLY A 59 -0.47 -11.14 8.83
N ALA A 60 -1.78 -11.32 8.82
CA ALA A 60 -2.44 -12.53 9.24
C ALA A 60 -3.61 -12.85 8.31
N THR A 61 -3.77 -14.12 7.98
CA THR A 61 -4.87 -14.63 7.15
C THR A 61 -5.54 -15.77 7.88
N TYR A 62 -6.86 -15.73 7.98
CA TYR A 62 -7.67 -16.87 8.40
C TYR A 62 -8.46 -17.40 7.20
N ILE A 63 -8.38 -18.70 6.95
CA ILE A 63 -9.09 -19.39 5.86
C ILE A 63 -10.06 -20.38 6.47
N THR A 64 -11.35 -20.22 6.18
CA THR A 64 -12.40 -21.14 6.67
C THR A 64 -12.40 -22.44 5.88
N PRO A 65 -13.00 -23.53 6.41
CA PRO A 65 -13.21 -24.79 5.67
C PRO A 65 -14.01 -24.62 4.37
N SER A 66 -14.86 -23.59 4.28
CA SER A 66 -15.63 -23.23 3.09
C SER A 66 -14.88 -22.34 2.10
N ALA A 67 -13.55 -22.23 2.27
CA ALA A 67 -12.64 -21.45 1.43
C ALA A 67 -12.92 -19.92 1.38
N PHE A 68 -13.65 -19.39 2.36
CA PHE A 68 -13.60 -17.95 2.63
C PHE A 68 -12.30 -17.62 3.36
N TYR A 69 -11.77 -16.44 3.11
CA TYR A 69 -10.62 -15.94 3.84
C TYR A 69 -10.83 -14.52 4.32
N PHE A 70 -10.20 -14.22 5.45
CA PHE A 70 -10.09 -12.90 6.04
C PHE A 70 -8.61 -12.59 6.17
N ASP A 71 -8.19 -11.46 5.65
CA ASP A 71 -6.79 -11.06 5.66
C ASP A 71 -6.64 -9.67 6.25
N LEU A 72 -5.67 -9.54 7.14
CA LEU A 72 -5.23 -8.28 7.72
C LEU A 72 -3.76 -8.09 7.36
N GLY A 73 -3.44 -6.96 6.81
CA GLY A 73 -2.09 -6.61 6.44
C GLY A 73 -1.68 -5.24 6.96
N PHE A 74 -0.44 -5.13 7.34
CA PHE A 74 0.23 -3.93 7.81
C PHE A 74 1.56 -3.79 7.10
N LYS A 75 1.83 -2.60 6.58
CA LYS A 75 3.08 -2.27 5.92
C LYS A 75 3.56 -0.93 6.46
N GLN A 76 4.78 -0.89 6.92
CA GLN A 76 5.38 0.30 7.51
C GLN A 76 6.75 0.55 6.88
N ASP A 77 7.03 1.78 6.57
CA ASP A 77 8.37 2.21 6.20
C ASP A 77 9.39 1.90 7.31
N THR A 78 10.56 1.44 6.92
CA THR A 78 11.58 0.94 7.87
C THR A 78 12.63 1.97 8.27
N SER A 79 12.80 3.05 7.51
CA SER A 79 13.69 4.15 7.93
C SER A 79 13.69 5.34 6.99
N ALA A 80 13.69 6.52 7.55
CA ALA A 80 13.86 7.80 6.90
C ALA A 80 15.23 8.00 6.19
N SER A 81 16.27 7.25 6.56
CA SER A 81 17.64 7.49 6.07
C SER A 81 17.95 6.92 4.67
N TRP A 82 17.00 6.22 4.05
CA TRP A 82 17.18 5.58 2.72
C TRP A 82 16.23 6.15 1.67
N ASN A 83 15.35 7.06 2.07
CA ASN A 83 14.31 7.58 1.22
C ASN A 83 14.80 8.90 0.62
N THR A 84 15.12 8.89 -0.66
CA THR A 84 15.41 10.11 -1.41
C THR A 84 14.15 10.54 -2.14
N VAL A 85 13.82 11.81 -2.04
CA VAL A 85 12.74 12.44 -2.80
C VAL A 85 13.38 13.28 -3.90
N GLU A 86 13.11 12.93 -5.16
CA GLU A 86 13.51 13.74 -6.31
C GLU A 86 12.35 14.65 -6.71
N LEU A 87 12.47 15.95 -6.48
CA LEU A 87 11.58 16.95 -7.07
C LEU A 87 12.12 17.33 -8.45
N THR A 88 11.32 17.15 -9.49
CA THR A 88 11.76 17.37 -10.88
C THR A 88 11.74 18.82 -11.32
N ASP A 89 11.33 19.75 -10.47
CA ASP A 89 11.34 21.19 -10.76
C ASP A 89 12.54 21.93 -10.14
N ASP A 90 12.94 23.05 -10.79
CA ASP A 90 14.11 23.91 -10.51
C ASP A 90 14.20 24.46 -9.07
N PHE A 91 13.31 24.07 -8.16
CA PHE A 91 13.20 24.61 -6.80
C PHE A 91 14.00 23.83 -5.74
N ASN A 92 14.54 22.66 -6.03
CA ASN A 92 15.23 21.87 -5.02
C ASN A 92 16.63 21.42 -5.47
N ASP A 93 17.65 22.12 -4.99
CA ASP A 93 19.07 21.80 -5.18
C ASP A 93 19.46 20.54 -4.34
N GLY A 94 18.88 19.38 -4.63
CA GLY A 94 19.38 18.08 -4.14
C GLY A 94 19.43 17.93 -2.62
N LYS A 95 18.44 18.44 -1.90
CA LYS A 95 18.27 18.14 -0.48
C LYS A 95 17.47 16.85 -0.31
N ASP A 96 18.01 15.93 0.48
CA ASP A 96 17.30 14.72 0.89
C ASP A 96 16.12 15.13 1.78
N GLU A 97 14.92 14.68 1.41
CA GLU A 97 13.70 14.88 2.19
C GLU A 97 13.31 13.55 2.82
N ASP A 98 12.83 13.59 4.07
CA ASP A 98 12.36 12.41 4.75
C ASP A 98 10.95 12.07 4.28
N TYR A 99 10.77 10.83 3.81
CA TYR A 99 9.48 10.29 3.42
C TYR A 99 9.13 9.12 4.34
N THR A 100 7.92 9.13 4.87
CA THR A 100 7.38 8.01 5.64
C THR A 100 6.04 7.58 5.08
N ARG A 101 5.76 6.27 5.11
CA ARG A 101 4.48 5.73 4.68
C ARG A 101 4.09 4.51 5.49
N ASP A 102 2.87 4.55 5.92
CA ASP A 102 2.17 3.43 6.56
C ASP A 102 0.95 3.04 5.73
N ASP A 103 0.68 1.74 5.57
CA ASP A 103 -0.52 1.25 4.87
C ASP A 103 -1.25 0.15 5.66
N LEU A 104 -2.59 0.16 5.82
CA LEU A 104 -3.46 -0.89 6.36
C LEU A 104 -4.36 -1.47 5.28
N THR A 105 -4.52 -2.78 5.26
CA THR A 105 -5.54 -3.41 4.42
C THR A 105 -6.28 -4.49 5.16
N VAL A 106 -7.58 -4.47 5.00
CA VAL A 106 -8.47 -5.55 5.42
C VAL A 106 -9.12 -6.12 4.18
N THR A 107 -9.03 -7.45 4.00
CA THR A 107 -9.61 -8.13 2.84
C THR A 107 -10.47 -9.30 3.29
N ILE A 108 -11.61 -9.46 2.64
CA ILE A 108 -12.43 -10.66 2.68
C ILE A 108 -12.54 -11.23 1.27
N GLY A 109 -12.46 -12.54 1.15
CA GLY A 109 -12.59 -13.16 -0.16
C GLY A 109 -13.00 -14.61 -0.10
N LYS A 110 -13.17 -15.20 -1.26
CA LYS A 110 -13.49 -16.62 -1.45
C LYS A 110 -12.65 -17.21 -2.56
N VAL A 111 -12.06 -18.36 -2.29
CA VAL A 111 -11.39 -19.18 -3.30
C VAL A 111 -12.41 -20.18 -3.85
N LEU A 112 -12.58 -20.21 -5.18
CA LEU A 112 -13.44 -21.15 -5.88
C LEU A 112 -12.64 -22.42 -6.21
N ASP A 113 -13.35 -23.54 -6.45
CA ASP A 113 -12.75 -24.85 -6.73
C ASP A 113 -11.78 -24.86 -7.93
N ASN A 114 -11.99 -23.96 -8.87
CA ASN A 114 -11.12 -23.78 -10.04
C ASN A 114 -9.87 -22.91 -9.75
N GLY A 115 -9.66 -22.47 -8.50
CA GLY A 115 -8.57 -21.60 -8.07
C GLY A 115 -8.75 -20.11 -8.41
N VAL A 116 -9.94 -19.71 -8.88
CA VAL A 116 -10.31 -18.29 -8.99
C VAL A 116 -10.61 -17.75 -7.60
N GLN A 117 -10.16 -16.56 -7.33
CA GLN A 117 -10.42 -15.82 -6.09
C GLN A 117 -11.27 -14.60 -6.40
N LEU A 118 -12.28 -14.35 -5.59
CA LEU A 118 -13.06 -13.13 -5.60
C LEU A 118 -12.85 -12.47 -4.25
N PHE A 119 -12.54 -11.18 -4.24
CA PHE A 119 -12.27 -10.48 -2.98
C PHE A 119 -12.75 -9.04 -2.99
N ALA A 120 -13.00 -8.54 -1.80
CA ALA A 120 -13.28 -7.14 -1.51
C ALA A 120 -12.47 -6.73 -0.29
N GLY A 121 -12.17 -5.46 -0.16
CA GLY A 121 -11.46 -4.97 1.01
C GLY A 121 -11.51 -3.46 1.14
N TYR A 122 -10.84 -3.01 2.20
CA TYR A 122 -10.62 -1.61 2.52
C TYR A 122 -9.13 -1.38 2.70
N GLN A 123 -8.64 -0.30 2.16
CA GLN A 123 -7.27 0.18 2.33
C GLN A 123 -7.30 1.55 2.99
N ASP A 124 -6.30 1.79 3.84
CA ASP A 124 -6.02 3.05 4.51
C ASP A 124 -4.51 3.27 4.47
N SER A 125 -4.06 4.39 3.94
CA SER A 125 -2.65 4.71 3.72
C SER A 125 -2.40 6.13 4.15
N SER A 126 -1.33 6.35 4.89
CA SER A 126 -0.86 7.68 5.29
C SER A 126 0.59 7.86 4.89
N ALA A 127 0.90 8.95 4.24
CA ALA A 127 2.26 9.33 3.87
C ALA A 127 2.57 10.73 4.38
N THR A 128 3.80 10.92 4.84
CA THR A 128 4.31 12.21 5.30
C THR A 128 5.62 12.52 4.59
N ILE A 129 5.76 13.73 4.10
CA ILE A 129 6.96 14.26 3.45
C ILE A 129 7.46 15.41 4.33
N ALA A 130 8.63 15.25 4.96
CA ALA A 130 9.28 16.33 5.67
C ALA A 130 9.98 17.23 4.66
N LEU A 131 9.57 18.50 4.62
CA LEU A 131 10.15 19.49 3.72
C LEU A 131 11.40 20.10 4.35
N PRO A 132 12.48 20.34 3.58
CA PRO A 132 13.65 21.04 4.09
C PRO A 132 13.28 22.48 4.48
N GLU A 133 13.97 23.06 5.47
CA GLU A 133 13.83 24.47 5.82
C GLU A 133 13.99 25.34 4.56
N ILE A 134 12.88 25.79 4.00
CA ILE A 134 12.88 26.68 2.84
C ILE A 134 12.89 28.11 3.37
N SER A 135 13.97 28.85 3.08
CA SER A 135 14.26 30.18 3.64
C SER A 135 13.23 31.29 3.33
N TRP A 136 12.21 31.01 2.53
CA TRP A 136 11.12 31.95 2.19
C TRP A 136 9.74 31.53 2.73
N VAL A 137 9.66 30.39 3.41
CA VAL A 137 8.42 29.95 4.06
C VAL A 137 8.24 30.74 5.34
N GLN A 138 7.10 31.41 5.49
CA GLN A 138 6.82 32.30 6.62
C GLN A 138 6.87 31.55 7.95
N GLU A 139 7.33 32.23 9.00
CA GLU A 139 7.30 31.76 10.38
C GLU A 139 5.89 31.27 10.76
N GLY A 140 5.74 29.96 11.00
CA GLY A 140 4.44 29.31 11.31
C GLY A 140 3.95 28.31 10.25
N SER A 141 4.74 28.01 9.21
CA SER A 141 4.46 26.93 8.29
C SER A 141 4.66 25.57 8.96
N VAL A 142 3.91 24.57 8.52
CA VAL A 142 4.11 23.17 8.88
C VAL A 142 5.36 22.69 8.14
N GLU A 143 6.25 21.98 8.82
CA GLU A 143 7.48 21.45 8.22
C GLU A 143 7.24 20.13 7.45
N GLU A 144 5.98 19.69 7.34
CA GLU A 144 5.59 18.39 6.79
C GLU A 144 4.35 18.55 5.91
N GLU A 145 4.32 17.80 4.80
CA GLU A 145 3.11 17.57 4.00
C GLU A 145 2.57 16.18 4.33
N GLU A 146 1.25 16.08 4.52
CA GLU A 146 0.58 14.81 4.82
C GLU A 146 -0.38 14.44 3.69
N MET A 147 -0.36 13.19 3.28
CA MET A 147 -1.29 12.63 2.30
C MET A 147 -1.92 11.35 2.85
N ASP A 148 -3.21 11.42 3.11
CA ASP A 148 -4.01 10.27 3.52
C ASP A 148 -4.86 9.79 2.35
N VAL A 149 -4.86 8.47 2.12
CA VAL A 149 -5.64 7.83 1.07
C VAL A 149 -6.36 6.62 1.64
N SER A 150 -7.67 6.58 1.51
CA SER A 150 -8.45 5.45 1.97
C SER A 150 -9.55 5.07 0.98
N GLY A 151 -10.02 3.81 1.01
CA GLY A 151 -11.11 3.42 0.14
C GLY A 151 -11.37 1.92 0.08
N PHE A 152 -12.44 1.59 -0.63
CA PHE A 152 -12.88 0.22 -0.85
C PHE A 152 -12.44 -0.28 -2.22
N PHE A 153 -12.10 -1.56 -2.29
CA PHE A 153 -11.73 -2.21 -3.54
C PHE A 153 -12.43 -3.55 -3.72
N LEU A 154 -12.58 -3.93 -5.00
CA LEU A 154 -13.02 -5.25 -5.44
C LEU A 154 -11.97 -5.84 -6.36
N GLY A 155 -11.77 -7.15 -6.27
CA GLY A 155 -10.76 -7.78 -7.10
C GLY A 155 -11.04 -9.23 -7.44
N VAL A 156 -10.28 -9.70 -8.40
CA VAL A 156 -10.26 -11.08 -8.87
C VAL A 156 -8.82 -11.56 -8.94
N GLY A 157 -8.61 -12.81 -8.56
CA GLY A 157 -7.31 -13.46 -8.66
C GLY A 157 -7.43 -14.87 -9.25
N LYS A 158 -6.29 -15.43 -9.63
CA LYS A 158 -6.18 -16.80 -10.10
C LYS A 158 -4.88 -17.42 -9.62
N SER A 159 -5.00 -18.56 -8.94
CA SER A 159 -3.86 -19.36 -8.51
C SER A 159 -3.60 -20.54 -9.44
N PHE A 160 -2.32 -20.80 -9.69
CA PHE A 160 -1.83 -21.91 -10.50
C PHE A 160 -0.77 -22.67 -9.71
N LYS A 161 -0.90 -23.99 -9.63
CA LYS A 161 0.14 -24.84 -9.04
C LYS A 161 1.33 -24.95 -10.01
N VAL A 162 2.54 -24.67 -9.53
CA VAL A 162 3.78 -24.74 -10.32
C VAL A 162 4.87 -25.43 -9.50
N GLY A 163 5.18 -26.69 -9.87
CA GLY A 163 6.14 -27.50 -9.12
C GLY A 163 5.75 -27.68 -7.64
N GLU A 164 6.67 -27.32 -6.75
CA GLU A 164 6.48 -27.36 -5.28
C GLU A 164 5.87 -26.07 -4.72
N GLY A 165 5.33 -25.21 -5.57
CA GLY A 165 4.78 -23.92 -5.18
C GLY A 165 3.53 -23.56 -5.96
N SER A 166 3.16 -22.28 -5.87
CA SER A 166 2.03 -21.71 -6.60
C SER A 166 2.33 -20.31 -7.08
N ILE A 167 1.83 -19.96 -8.26
CA ILE A 167 1.77 -18.58 -8.75
C ILE A 167 0.35 -18.07 -8.54
N ASN A 168 0.23 -16.85 -8.04
CA ASN A 168 -1.02 -16.12 -7.98
C ASN A 168 -0.91 -14.86 -8.84
N LEU A 169 -1.94 -14.59 -9.64
CA LEU A 169 -2.13 -13.35 -10.39
C LEU A 169 -3.43 -12.71 -9.90
N ASN A 170 -3.46 -11.39 -9.78
CA ASN A 170 -4.65 -10.69 -9.34
C ASN A 170 -4.73 -9.29 -9.93
N LEU A 171 -5.96 -8.80 -9.98
CA LEU A 171 -6.34 -7.47 -10.39
C LEU A 171 -7.40 -6.96 -9.41
N ALA A 172 -7.28 -5.71 -8.99
CA ALA A 172 -8.31 -5.04 -8.21
C ALA A 172 -8.57 -3.63 -8.77
N TYR A 173 -9.79 -3.16 -8.53
CA TYR A 173 -10.23 -1.80 -8.77
C TYR A 173 -10.84 -1.25 -7.49
N GLY A 174 -10.52 0.00 -7.15
CA GLY A 174 -10.98 0.67 -5.94
C GLY A 174 -11.57 2.03 -6.20
N ILE A 175 -12.46 2.44 -5.32
CA ILE A 175 -12.95 3.81 -5.17
C ILE A 175 -12.24 4.35 -3.93
N MET A 176 -11.49 5.43 -4.11
CA MET A 176 -10.55 5.94 -3.11
C MET A 176 -10.90 7.41 -2.81
N ASP A 177 -10.75 7.77 -1.56
CA ASP A 177 -10.79 9.15 -1.09
C ASP A 177 -9.38 9.55 -0.66
N GLY A 178 -8.95 10.75 -1.04
CA GLY A 178 -7.66 11.31 -0.66
C GLY A 178 -7.80 12.62 0.10
N THR A 179 -6.99 12.85 1.11
CA THR A 179 -6.83 14.14 1.79
C THR A 179 -5.36 14.53 1.71
N LEU A 180 -5.11 15.76 1.26
CA LEU A 180 -3.78 16.35 1.22
C LEU A 180 -3.72 17.53 2.17
N VAL A 181 -2.70 17.58 3.02
CA VAL A 181 -2.36 18.73 3.86
C VAL A 181 -1.02 19.28 3.40
N ASP A 182 -0.99 20.52 2.94
CA ASP A 182 0.24 21.15 2.46
C ASP A 182 1.11 21.74 3.60
N ALA A 183 2.33 22.13 3.24
CA ALA A 183 3.32 22.72 4.14
C ALA A 183 2.87 24.00 4.88
N VAL A 184 1.77 24.61 4.49
CA VAL A 184 1.16 25.76 5.20
C VAL A 184 -0.09 25.37 5.99
N GLY A 185 -0.37 24.04 6.09
CA GLY A 185 -1.48 23.50 6.87
C GLY A 185 -2.84 23.67 6.22
N ARG A 186 -2.92 23.87 4.89
CA ARG A 186 -4.19 23.86 4.17
C ARG A 186 -4.53 22.42 3.80
N SER A 187 -5.79 22.03 4.01
CA SER A 187 -6.29 20.71 3.70
C SER A 187 -7.22 20.74 2.50
N TRP A 188 -7.05 19.77 1.60
CA TRP A 188 -7.94 19.51 0.47
C TRP A 188 -8.37 18.06 0.48
N ASP A 189 -9.67 17.84 0.42
CA ASP A 189 -10.26 16.52 0.26
C ASP A 189 -10.51 16.26 -1.22
N SER A 190 -10.27 15.04 -1.68
CA SER A 190 -10.65 14.64 -3.04
C SER A 190 -12.15 14.63 -3.20
N THR A 191 -12.64 15.06 -4.36
CA THR A 191 -14.06 15.01 -4.72
C THR A 191 -14.41 13.71 -5.43
N ASP A 192 -13.43 13.09 -6.07
CA ASP A 192 -13.51 11.80 -6.75
C ASP A 192 -12.12 11.17 -6.76
N GLY A 193 -12.06 9.85 -6.60
CA GLY A 193 -10.83 9.11 -6.67
C GLY A 193 -11.08 7.65 -7.00
N ASP A 194 -10.25 7.13 -7.88
CA ASP A 194 -10.28 5.72 -8.23
C ASP A 194 -8.88 5.15 -8.44
N GLY A 195 -8.79 3.84 -8.47
CA GLY A 195 -7.51 3.20 -8.70
C GLY A 195 -7.59 1.75 -9.10
N TYR A 196 -6.49 1.26 -9.61
CA TYR A 196 -6.35 -0.15 -9.90
C TYR A 196 -5.03 -0.70 -9.38
N SER A 197 -5.00 -1.99 -9.09
CA SER A 197 -3.78 -2.71 -8.78
C SER A 197 -3.68 -3.99 -9.59
N LEU A 198 -2.47 -4.29 -10.05
CA LEU A 198 -2.10 -5.54 -10.71
C LEU A 198 -0.97 -6.17 -9.92
N GLY A 199 -1.07 -7.46 -9.62
CA GLY A 199 -0.04 -8.15 -8.90
C GLY A 199 0.17 -9.59 -9.32
N ALA A 200 1.38 -10.05 -9.07
CA ALA A 200 1.80 -11.43 -9.22
C ALA A 200 2.59 -11.85 -7.99
N SER A 201 2.38 -13.07 -7.53
CA SER A 201 3.22 -13.65 -6.47
C SER A 201 3.55 -15.10 -6.75
N TYR A 202 4.70 -15.55 -6.23
CA TYR A 202 5.12 -16.94 -6.21
C TYR A 202 5.33 -17.38 -4.77
N THR A 203 4.61 -18.43 -4.36
CA THR A 203 4.77 -19.05 -3.06
C THR A 203 5.46 -20.40 -3.22
N ARG A 204 6.58 -20.59 -2.51
CA ARG A 204 7.29 -21.88 -2.41
C ARG A 204 7.10 -22.45 -1.01
N PHE A 205 6.60 -23.67 -0.93
CA PHE A 205 6.49 -24.40 0.34
C PHE A 205 7.87 -24.95 0.72
N LEU A 206 8.34 -24.62 1.93
CA LEU A 206 9.60 -25.10 2.49
C LEU A 206 9.37 -26.33 3.36
N THR A 207 8.29 -26.29 4.14
CA THR A 207 7.78 -27.39 5.00
C THR A 207 6.26 -27.35 4.98
N GLU A 208 5.61 -28.21 5.76
CA GLU A 208 4.15 -28.17 5.95
C GLU A 208 3.67 -26.85 6.59
N SER A 209 4.48 -26.25 7.46
CA SER A 209 4.14 -25.02 8.18
C SER A 209 4.81 -23.75 7.63
N PHE A 210 5.87 -23.85 6.84
CA PHE A 210 6.61 -22.68 6.36
C PHE A 210 6.61 -22.56 4.86
N SER A 211 6.40 -21.35 4.37
CA SER A 211 6.57 -21.02 2.96
C SER A 211 7.22 -19.63 2.78
N LEU A 212 7.87 -19.46 1.62
CA LEU A 212 8.35 -18.18 1.13
C LEU A 212 7.41 -17.67 0.05
N ASN A 213 7.05 -16.41 0.15
CA ASN A 213 6.24 -15.72 -0.85
C ASN A 213 7.07 -14.57 -1.42
N PHE A 214 7.18 -14.51 -2.73
CA PHE A 214 7.77 -13.40 -3.49
C PHE A 214 6.64 -12.73 -4.25
N GLU A 215 6.61 -11.40 -4.24
CA GLU A 215 5.53 -10.63 -4.84
C GLU A 215 6.03 -9.44 -5.63
N VAL A 216 5.32 -9.12 -6.69
CA VAL A 216 5.45 -7.88 -7.45
C VAL A 216 4.06 -7.31 -7.60
N LYS A 217 3.92 -6.02 -7.33
CA LYS A 217 2.64 -5.32 -7.41
C LYS A 217 2.84 -3.94 -8.03
N LYS A 218 1.93 -3.57 -8.93
CA LYS A 218 1.80 -2.19 -9.41
C LYS A 218 0.43 -1.66 -9.02
N GLN A 219 0.40 -0.43 -8.49
CA GLN A 219 -0.83 0.30 -8.14
C GLN A 219 -0.80 1.65 -8.83
N LYS A 220 -1.96 2.10 -9.24
CA LYS A 220 -2.17 3.48 -9.68
C LYS A 220 -3.47 3.99 -9.07
N TYR A 221 -3.43 5.20 -8.54
CA TYR A 221 -4.58 5.95 -8.05
C TYR A 221 -4.64 7.29 -8.76
N SER A 222 -5.84 7.77 -9.01
CA SER A 222 -6.09 9.09 -9.60
C SER A 222 -7.12 9.80 -8.72
N TYR A 223 -6.88 11.08 -8.44
CA TYR A 223 -7.72 11.91 -7.57
C TYR A 223 -8.05 13.21 -8.24
N GLU A 224 -9.27 13.70 -8.02
CA GLU A 224 -9.68 15.06 -8.34
C GLU A 224 -9.91 15.85 -7.04
N TYR A 225 -9.36 17.06 -6.96
CA TYR A 225 -9.48 17.93 -5.80
C TYR A 225 -10.26 19.20 -6.15
N ASP A 226 -11.19 19.60 -5.29
CA ASP A 226 -11.87 20.91 -5.39
C ASP A 226 -11.05 21.97 -4.62
N THR A 227 -10.30 22.73 -5.35
CA THR A 227 -9.43 23.80 -4.78
C THR A 227 -10.18 25.13 -4.63
N GLY A 228 -11.50 25.19 -4.81
CA GLY A 228 -12.29 26.43 -4.69
C GLY A 228 -11.88 27.55 -5.66
N GLY A 229 -11.26 27.18 -6.80
CA GLY A 229 -10.77 28.12 -7.81
C GLY A 229 -9.32 28.56 -7.62
N ALA A 230 -8.58 28.01 -6.65
CA ALA A 230 -7.14 28.13 -6.61
C ALA A 230 -6.51 27.22 -7.68
N THR A 231 -5.59 27.74 -8.47
CA THR A 231 -5.07 27.11 -9.70
C THR A 231 -4.00 26.01 -9.41
N ILE A 232 -3.86 25.52 -8.20
CA ILE A 232 -2.62 24.82 -7.80
C ILE A 232 -2.77 23.29 -7.79
N LEU A 233 -3.96 22.74 -7.60
CA LEU A 233 -4.18 21.30 -7.57
C LEU A 233 -5.58 20.98 -8.11
N THR A 234 -5.68 20.42 -9.32
CA THR A 234 -6.95 19.96 -9.89
C THR A 234 -7.02 18.44 -9.97
N SER A 235 -5.88 17.77 -10.02
CA SER A 235 -5.79 16.30 -10.07
C SER A 235 -4.42 15.84 -9.57
N GLY A 236 -4.36 14.64 -9.02
CA GLY A 236 -3.14 13.94 -8.65
C GLY A 236 -3.21 12.50 -9.13
N ASP A 237 -2.09 11.98 -9.60
CA ASP A 237 -1.91 10.56 -9.95
C ASP A 237 -0.79 9.98 -9.07
N ASP A 238 -1.08 8.89 -8.37
CA ASP A 238 -0.09 8.13 -7.60
C ASP A 238 0.21 6.82 -8.29
N GLU A 239 1.47 6.55 -8.54
CA GLU A 239 1.93 5.25 -9.01
C GLU A 239 2.87 4.62 -7.97
N MET A 240 2.66 3.34 -7.66
CA MET A 240 3.55 2.56 -6.81
C MET A 240 3.87 1.22 -7.45
N THR A 241 5.16 0.91 -7.52
CA THR A 241 5.66 -0.41 -7.86
C THR A 241 6.32 -1.01 -6.62
N MET A 242 5.92 -2.22 -6.23
CA MET A 242 6.44 -2.93 -5.07
C MET A 242 7.04 -4.27 -5.50
N ILE A 243 8.19 -4.60 -4.93
CA ILE A 243 8.79 -5.94 -4.99
C ILE A 243 9.05 -6.39 -3.57
N GLY A 244 8.48 -7.53 -3.16
CA GLY A 244 8.54 -7.99 -1.79
C GLY A 244 8.88 -9.46 -1.64
N ALA A 245 9.34 -9.81 -0.43
CA ALA A 245 9.56 -11.19 0.00
C ALA A 245 9.06 -11.38 1.43
N ASN A 246 8.23 -12.40 1.65
CA ASN A 246 7.61 -12.69 2.93
C ASN A 246 7.89 -14.13 3.35
N LEU A 247 8.20 -14.33 4.62
CA LEU A 247 8.14 -15.63 5.29
C LEU A 247 6.72 -15.79 5.83
N VAL A 248 6.09 -16.92 5.51
CA VAL A 248 4.73 -17.25 5.94
C VAL A 248 4.78 -18.49 6.82
N TYR A 249 4.16 -18.39 7.99
CA TYR A 249 3.94 -19.51 8.90
C TYR A 249 2.47 -19.88 8.96
N GLN A 250 2.18 -21.18 8.86
CA GLN A 250 0.84 -21.75 8.91
C GLN A 250 0.68 -22.56 10.20
N PHE A 251 -0.39 -22.26 10.93
CA PHE A 251 -0.78 -22.92 12.17
C PHE A 251 -1.75 -24.08 11.89
#